data_d9a67824262468a347b6df897a5182d8
#
_entry.id   d9a67824262468a347b6df897a5182d8
#
_cell.length_a   1.000
_cell.length_b   1.000
_cell.length_c   1.000
_cell.angle_alpha   90.00
_cell.angle_beta   90.00
_cell.angle_gamma   90.00
#
_symmetry.space_group_name_H-M   'P 1'
#
loop_
_entity.id
_entity.type
_entity.pdbx_description
1 polymer ?
#
loop_
_entity_poly.entity_id
_entity_poly.type
_entity_poly.pdbx_seq_one_letter_code
_entity_poly.pdbx_strand_id
1 'polypeptide(L)'
;MLRKNGSFLLWSALLFSAFAGLLRWPTEAAQAVRDSLSLCAGTILPALFPFFILSTLTVESGLAARLGRPLERCMNVLFRVNGSCAAALMLGLIGGYPVGAKATADLYRNGRCNESEARRLLGFCNNAGPSFLIGVVGAGIFQS
;
A
#
# COMPACT_ATOMS: atom_id res chain seq x y z
N MET A 1 -36.63 1.39 -14.75
CA MET A 1 -35.63 1.53 -15.82
C MET A 1 -34.98 2.92 -15.91
N LEU A 2 -35.59 4.00 -15.48
CA LEU A 2 -35.10 5.40 -15.61
C LEU A 2 -33.90 5.77 -14.68
N ARG A 3 -33.69 5.04 -13.57
CA ARG A 3 -32.62 5.36 -12.59
C ARG A 3 -31.20 4.94 -13.02
N LYS A 4 -31.10 4.00 -13.98
CA LYS A 4 -29.80 3.52 -14.52
C LYS A 4 -29.22 4.50 -15.57
N ASN A 5 -30.07 5.23 -16.28
CA ASN A 5 -29.64 6.16 -17.32
C ASN A 5 -29.10 7.49 -16.74
N GLY A 6 -29.64 7.95 -15.60
CA GLY A 6 -29.15 9.17 -14.95
C GLY A 6 -27.70 9.03 -14.44
N SER A 7 -27.36 7.88 -13.85
CA SER A 7 -26.00 7.62 -13.41
C SER A 7 -25.03 7.53 -14.61
N PHE A 8 -25.44 6.91 -15.69
CA PHE A 8 -24.63 6.81 -16.91
C PHE A 8 -24.36 8.19 -17.53
N LEU A 9 -25.38 9.04 -17.61
CA LEU A 9 -25.24 10.42 -18.12
C LEU A 9 -24.32 11.27 -17.24
N LEU A 10 -24.42 11.15 -15.92
CA LEU A 10 -23.53 11.84 -14.98
C LEU A 10 -22.07 11.41 -15.16
N TRP A 11 -21.79 10.11 -15.25
CA TRP A 11 -20.45 9.60 -15.48
C TRP A 11 -19.90 10.03 -16.84
N SER A 12 -20.74 10.00 -17.90
CA SER A 12 -20.33 10.45 -19.23
C SER A 12 -19.98 11.95 -19.24
N ALA A 13 -20.81 12.78 -18.60
CA ALA A 13 -20.57 14.22 -18.49
C ALA A 13 -19.29 14.51 -17.70
N LEU A 14 -19.04 13.78 -16.61
CA LEU A 14 -17.83 13.93 -15.79
C LEU A 14 -16.58 13.54 -16.59
N LEU A 15 -16.60 12.43 -17.31
CA LEU A 15 -15.49 12.01 -18.15
C LEU A 15 -15.23 13.00 -19.28
N PHE A 16 -16.30 13.49 -19.94
CA PHE A 16 -16.17 14.46 -21.01
C PHE A 16 -15.62 15.80 -20.50
N SER A 17 -16.08 16.26 -19.31
CA SER A 17 -15.55 17.50 -18.71
C SER A 17 -14.07 17.37 -18.32
N ALA A 18 -13.67 16.21 -17.79
CA ALA A 18 -12.26 15.93 -17.45
C ALA A 18 -11.39 15.94 -18.72
N PHE A 19 -11.87 15.29 -19.79
CA PHE A 19 -11.14 15.27 -21.06
C PHE A 19 -11.03 16.67 -21.69
N ALA A 20 -12.11 17.44 -21.66
CA ALA A 20 -12.11 18.83 -22.12
C ALA A 20 -11.16 19.71 -21.29
N GLY A 21 -11.09 19.48 -19.97
CA GLY A 21 -10.12 20.15 -19.10
C GLY A 21 -8.69 19.86 -19.48
N LEU A 22 -8.32 18.60 -19.76
CA LEU A 22 -7.00 18.22 -20.20
C LEU A 22 -6.60 18.88 -21.55
N LEU A 23 -7.56 18.99 -22.46
CA LEU A 23 -7.33 19.67 -23.76
C LEU A 23 -7.23 21.19 -23.59
N ARG A 24 -7.93 21.78 -22.61
CA ARG A 24 -7.94 23.23 -22.38
C ARG A 24 -6.70 23.72 -21.66
N TRP A 25 -6.12 22.88 -20.77
CA TRP A 25 -4.94 23.21 -19.96
C TRP A 25 -3.87 22.11 -20.03
N PRO A 26 -3.32 21.81 -21.23
CA PRO A 26 -2.39 20.70 -21.42
C PRO A 26 -1.04 20.94 -20.71
N THR A 27 -0.59 22.18 -20.65
CA THR A 27 0.69 22.54 -19.99
C THR A 27 0.63 22.37 -18.50
N GLU A 28 -0.43 22.83 -17.87
CA GLU A 28 -0.68 22.70 -16.44
C GLU A 28 -0.86 21.23 -16.04
N ALA A 29 -1.61 20.47 -16.84
CA ALA A 29 -1.77 19.04 -16.62
C ALA A 29 -0.42 18.29 -16.74
N ALA A 30 0.38 18.60 -17.74
CA ALA A 30 1.70 18.00 -17.89
C ALA A 30 2.66 18.40 -16.76
N GLN A 31 2.59 19.64 -16.28
CA GLN A 31 3.39 20.10 -15.16
C GLN A 31 3.00 19.37 -13.86
N ALA A 32 1.70 19.28 -13.55
CA ALA A 32 1.22 18.54 -12.38
C ALA A 32 1.65 17.07 -12.37
N VAL A 33 1.67 16.42 -13.53
CA VAL A 33 2.19 15.05 -13.68
C VAL A 33 3.70 15.00 -13.42
N ARG A 34 4.48 15.92 -13.96
CA ARG A 34 5.94 15.99 -13.73
C ARG A 34 6.26 16.19 -12.26
N ASP A 35 5.57 17.11 -11.58
CA ASP A 35 5.78 17.39 -10.17
C ASP A 35 5.44 16.17 -9.30
N SER A 36 4.33 15.49 -9.63
CA SER A 36 3.92 14.25 -8.97
C SER A 36 4.94 13.12 -9.16
N LEU A 37 5.45 12.94 -10.39
CA LEU A 37 6.48 11.94 -10.69
C LEU A 37 7.82 12.27 -10.01
N SER A 38 8.20 13.54 -9.96
CA SER A 38 9.40 14.01 -9.26
C SER A 38 9.31 13.74 -7.77
N LEU A 39 8.17 14.03 -7.15
CA LEU A 39 7.91 13.72 -5.73
C LEU A 39 7.95 12.21 -5.47
N CYS A 40 7.34 11.42 -6.35
CA CYS A 40 7.35 9.97 -6.24
C CYS A 40 8.77 9.40 -6.34
N ALA A 41 9.53 9.81 -7.34
CA ALA A 41 10.90 9.32 -7.58
C ALA A 41 11.91 9.86 -6.57
N GLY A 42 11.79 11.12 -6.17
CA GLY A 42 12.75 11.80 -5.30
C GLY A 42 12.52 11.57 -3.81
N THR A 43 11.29 11.32 -3.39
CA THR A 43 10.94 11.22 -1.97
C THR A 43 10.36 9.86 -1.61
N ILE A 44 9.30 9.43 -2.31
CA ILE A 44 8.55 8.24 -1.92
C ILE A 44 9.34 6.96 -2.18
N LEU A 45 9.89 6.79 -3.39
CA LEU A 45 10.65 5.59 -3.73
C LEU A 45 11.89 5.40 -2.85
N PRO A 46 12.78 6.39 -2.65
CA PRO A 46 13.94 6.23 -1.77
C PRO A 46 13.56 5.92 -0.32
N ALA A 47 12.48 6.52 0.19
CA ALA A 47 12.02 6.25 1.55
C ALA A 47 11.48 4.82 1.72
N LEU A 48 10.80 4.25 0.72
CA LEU A 48 10.20 2.92 0.80
C LEU A 48 11.18 1.79 0.44
N PHE A 49 12.20 2.09 -0.37
CA PHE A 49 13.12 1.07 -0.92
C PHE A 49 13.82 0.23 0.17
N PRO A 50 14.43 0.81 1.23
CA PRO A 50 15.04 0.01 2.29
C PRO A 50 14.03 -0.89 3.00
N PHE A 51 12.79 -0.46 3.20
CA PHE A 51 11.74 -1.30 3.79
C PHE A 51 11.35 -2.46 2.88
N PHE A 52 11.35 -2.26 1.56
CA PHE A 52 11.11 -3.34 0.61
C PHE A 52 12.20 -4.40 0.64
N ILE A 53 13.48 -4.00 0.73
CA ILE A 53 14.60 -4.93 0.86
C ILE A 53 14.47 -5.72 2.16
N LEU A 54 14.28 -5.03 3.29
CA LEU A 54 14.12 -5.68 4.59
C LEU A 54 12.92 -6.64 4.62
N SER A 55 11.80 -6.26 4.01
CA SER A 55 10.63 -7.12 3.89
C SER A 55 10.94 -8.40 3.12
N THR A 56 11.56 -8.28 1.95
CA THR A 56 11.93 -9.44 1.13
C THR A 56 12.91 -10.34 1.87
N LEU A 57 13.96 -9.80 2.43
CA LEU A 57 14.95 -10.57 3.21
C LEU A 57 14.31 -11.29 4.41
N THR A 58 13.37 -10.65 5.11
CA THR A 58 12.65 -11.26 6.24
C THR A 58 11.82 -12.47 5.80
N VAL A 59 11.18 -12.39 4.65
CA VAL A 59 10.36 -13.49 4.13
C VAL A 59 11.24 -14.61 3.56
N GLU A 60 12.23 -14.29 2.74
CA GLU A 60 13.09 -15.26 2.06
C GLU A 60 14.04 -15.99 3.02
N SER A 61 14.60 -15.29 4.01
CA SER A 61 15.44 -15.91 5.04
C SER A 61 14.71 -16.84 6.00
N GLY A 62 13.38 -16.88 5.94
CA GLY A 62 12.55 -17.66 6.86
C GLY A 62 12.40 -17.04 8.25
N LEU A 63 12.95 -15.83 8.47
CA LEU A 63 12.78 -15.07 9.72
C LEU A 63 11.29 -14.80 10.00
N ALA A 64 10.48 -14.60 8.95
CA ALA A 64 9.04 -14.46 9.07
C ALA A 64 8.39 -15.59 9.88
N ALA A 65 8.79 -16.84 9.63
CA ALA A 65 8.26 -17.98 10.38
C ALA A 65 8.75 -18.03 11.84
N ARG A 66 9.98 -17.59 12.10
CA ARG A 66 10.54 -17.53 13.45
C ARG A 66 9.91 -16.42 14.29
N LEU A 67 9.75 -15.23 13.71
CA LEU A 67 9.07 -14.08 14.32
C LEU A 67 7.58 -14.35 14.54
N GLY A 68 6.97 -15.15 13.68
CA GLY A 68 5.56 -15.52 13.77
C GLY A 68 5.21 -16.45 14.94
N ARG A 69 6.16 -17.31 15.36
CA ARG A 69 5.90 -18.32 16.42
C ARG A 69 5.32 -17.74 17.71
N PRO A 70 5.91 -16.71 18.35
CA PRO A 70 5.36 -16.18 19.60
C PRO A 70 4.00 -15.50 19.40
N LEU A 71 3.72 -15.01 18.20
CA LEU A 71 2.47 -14.32 17.85
C LEU A 71 1.42 -15.26 17.25
N GLU A 72 1.74 -16.54 17.05
CA GLU A 72 0.86 -17.53 16.38
C GLU A 72 -0.51 -17.63 17.04
N ARG A 73 -0.56 -17.69 18.37
CA ARG A 73 -1.84 -17.70 19.09
C ARG A 73 -2.66 -16.45 18.86
N CYS A 74 -2.02 -15.30 18.90
CA CYS A 74 -2.65 -14.01 18.68
C CYS A 74 -3.20 -13.91 17.24
N MET A 75 -2.38 -14.30 16.25
CA MET A 75 -2.74 -14.27 14.84
C MET A 75 -3.88 -15.23 14.52
N ASN A 76 -3.85 -16.45 15.11
CA ASN A 76 -4.92 -17.43 14.92
C ASN A 76 -6.24 -17.00 15.56
N VAL A 77 -6.20 -16.46 16.78
CA VAL A 77 -7.40 -16.08 17.53
C VAL A 77 -8.03 -14.79 17.02
N LEU A 78 -7.22 -13.73 16.83
CA LEU A 78 -7.73 -12.42 16.41
C LEU A 78 -8.01 -12.35 14.91
N PHE A 79 -7.08 -12.85 14.09
CA PHE A 79 -7.09 -12.63 12.65
C PHE A 79 -7.38 -13.89 11.84
N ARG A 80 -7.39 -15.06 12.47
CA ARG A 80 -7.59 -16.36 11.82
C ARG A 80 -6.65 -16.59 10.63
N VAL A 81 -5.38 -16.26 10.82
CA VAL A 81 -4.29 -16.44 9.85
C VAL A 81 -3.12 -17.14 10.50
N ASN A 82 -2.28 -17.79 9.69
CA ASN A 82 -1.12 -18.54 10.16
C ASN A 82 -0.12 -17.61 10.88
N GLY A 83 0.63 -18.13 11.85
CA GLY A 83 1.68 -17.40 12.58
C GLY A 83 2.73 -16.74 11.69
N SER A 84 3.07 -17.36 10.54
CA SER A 84 3.98 -16.77 9.55
C SER A 84 3.50 -15.40 9.04
N CYS A 85 2.20 -15.16 9.07
CA CYS A 85 1.57 -13.90 8.68
C CYS A 85 1.86 -12.74 9.63
N ALA A 86 2.29 -13.03 10.87
CA ALA A 86 2.66 -11.99 11.84
C ALA A 86 3.78 -11.09 11.31
N ALA A 87 4.71 -11.62 10.51
CA ALA A 87 5.76 -10.82 9.91
C ALA A 87 5.21 -9.74 8.97
N ALA A 88 4.22 -10.07 8.13
CA ALA A 88 3.59 -9.07 7.25
C ALA A 88 2.85 -8.00 8.06
N LEU A 89 2.20 -8.38 9.16
CA LEU A 89 1.56 -7.42 10.06
C LEU A 89 2.59 -6.49 10.70
N MET A 90 3.69 -7.03 11.25
CA MET A 90 4.74 -6.22 11.88
C MET A 90 5.41 -5.28 10.87
N LEU A 91 5.77 -5.81 9.69
CA LEU A 91 6.36 -5.00 8.62
C LEU A 91 5.38 -3.93 8.12
N GLY A 92 4.09 -4.26 8.03
CA GLY A 92 3.04 -3.31 7.67
C GLY A 92 2.80 -2.23 8.72
N LEU A 93 2.88 -2.56 10.00
CA LEU A 93 2.76 -1.59 11.09
C LEU A 93 3.98 -0.63 11.15
N ILE A 94 5.18 -1.13 10.91
CA ILE A 94 6.42 -0.35 10.96
C ILE A 94 6.62 0.44 9.66
N GLY A 95 6.57 -0.26 8.52
CA GLY A 95 6.83 0.31 7.20
C GLY A 95 5.60 0.97 6.56
N GLY A 96 4.41 0.62 7.02
CA GLY A 96 3.16 1.14 6.49
C GLY A 96 2.81 0.62 5.10
N TYR A 97 1.89 1.34 4.44
CA TYR A 97 1.59 1.12 3.02
C TYR A 97 2.77 1.61 2.16
N PRO A 98 3.23 0.86 1.15
CA PRO A 98 2.74 -0.43 0.67
C PRO A 98 3.55 -1.65 1.18
N VAL A 99 4.38 -1.50 2.21
CA VAL A 99 5.30 -2.55 2.71
C VAL A 99 4.54 -3.79 3.20
N GLY A 100 3.43 -3.59 3.92
CA GLY A 100 2.57 -4.68 4.38
C GLY A 100 1.97 -5.50 3.23
N ALA A 101 1.51 -4.82 2.17
CA ALA A 101 0.99 -5.48 0.98
C ALA A 101 2.06 -6.31 0.27
N LYS A 102 3.27 -5.75 0.12
CA LYS A 102 4.41 -6.46 -0.48
C LYS A 102 4.79 -7.69 0.35
N ALA A 103 4.93 -7.55 1.67
CA ALA A 103 5.24 -8.67 2.55
C ALA A 103 4.18 -9.78 2.46
N THR A 104 2.90 -9.42 2.37
CA THR A 104 1.80 -10.37 2.17
C THR A 104 1.93 -11.09 0.84
N ALA A 105 2.24 -10.37 -0.24
CA ALA A 105 2.43 -10.97 -1.57
C ALA A 105 3.64 -11.93 -1.59
N ASP A 106 4.73 -11.57 -0.94
CA ASP A 106 5.91 -12.42 -0.82
C ASP A 106 5.62 -13.69 -0.01
N LEU A 107 4.88 -13.60 1.11
CA LEU A 107 4.44 -14.77 1.88
C LEU A 107 3.53 -15.69 1.05
N TYR A 108 2.61 -15.14 0.29
CA TYR A 108 1.73 -15.90 -0.59
C TYR A 108 2.51 -16.62 -1.70
N ARG A 109 3.42 -15.92 -2.39
CA ARG A 109 4.27 -16.50 -3.44
C ARG A 109 5.17 -17.62 -2.93
N ASN A 110 5.66 -17.50 -1.69
CA ASN A 110 6.49 -18.51 -1.03
C ASN A 110 5.67 -19.64 -0.36
N GLY A 111 4.35 -19.70 -0.58
CA GLY A 111 3.48 -20.73 -0.02
C GLY A 111 3.34 -20.70 1.52
N ARG A 112 3.68 -19.56 2.14
CA ARG A 112 3.62 -19.38 3.60
C ARG A 112 2.25 -18.96 4.11
N CYS A 113 1.38 -18.49 3.23
CA CYS A 113 -0.03 -18.22 3.50
C CYS A 113 -0.90 -18.61 2.30
N ASN A 114 -2.14 -18.95 2.57
CA ASN A 114 -3.11 -19.25 1.53
C ASN A 114 -3.82 -17.98 1.04
N GLU A 115 -4.61 -18.09 -0.02
CA GLU A 115 -5.30 -16.93 -0.63
C GLU A 115 -6.25 -16.23 0.35
N SER A 116 -6.99 -16.99 1.16
CA SER A 116 -7.94 -16.43 2.12
C SER A 116 -7.24 -15.67 3.25
N GLU A 117 -6.08 -16.16 3.69
CA GLU A 117 -5.22 -15.51 4.67
C GLU A 117 -4.59 -14.23 4.09
N ALA A 118 -4.08 -14.29 2.85
CA ALA A 118 -3.52 -13.13 2.17
C ALA A 118 -4.55 -12.01 2.00
N ARG A 119 -5.79 -12.35 1.60
CA ARG A 119 -6.89 -11.38 1.51
C ARG A 119 -7.21 -10.72 2.85
N ARG A 120 -7.22 -11.48 3.94
CA ARG A 120 -7.43 -10.93 5.29
C ARG A 120 -6.28 -10.01 5.71
N LEU A 121 -5.01 -10.45 5.50
CA LEU A 121 -3.83 -9.65 5.80
C LEU A 121 -3.87 -8.30 5.11
N LEU A 122 -4.20 -8.25 3.82
CA LEU A 122 -4.31 -7.00 3.06
C LEU A 122 -5.34 -6.03 3.65
N GLY A 123 -6.36 -6.53 4.36
CA GLY A 123 -7.37 -5.70 5.01
C GLY A 123 -6.87 -4.93 6.23
N PHE A 124 -5.79 -5.39 6.90
CA PHE A 124 -5.32 -4.77 8.14
C PHE A 124 -3.81 -4.50 8.22
N CYS A 125 -3.00 -4.99 7.27
CA CYS A 125 -1.56 -4.70 7.26
C CYS A 125 -1.18 -3.46 6.42
N ASN A 126 -2.14 -2.80 5.77
CA ASN A 126 -1.94 -1.62 4.94
C ASN A 126 -2.31 -0.33 5.69
N ASN A 127 -1.58 -0.03 6.75
CA ASN A 127 -1.79 1.18 7.54
C ASN A 127 -0.79 2.28 7.13
N ALA A 128 -1.10 3.53 7.50
CA ALA A 128 -0.12 4.60 7.45
C ALA A 128 0.92 4.32 8.54
N GLY A 129 2.10 3.85 8.15
CA GLY A 129 3.18 3.55 9.10
C GLY A 129 3.81 4.82 9.67
N PRO A 130 4.50 4.72 10.83
CA PRO A 130 5.22 5.83 11.43
C PRO A 130 6.22 6.47 10.48
N SER A 131 6.88 5.69 9.62
CA SER A 131 7.81 6.18 8.59
C SER A 131 7.13 7.10 7.56
N PHE A 132 5.89 6.81 7.18
CA PHE A 132 5.11 7.69 6.31
C PHE A 132 4.70 8.98 7.04
N LEU A 133 4.23 8.85 8.29
CA LEU A 133 3.82 10.01 9.08
C LEU A 133 5.00 10.95 9.36
N ILE A 134 6.14 10.42 9.74
CA ILE A 134 7.33 11.24 10.04
C ILE A 134 7.98 11.76 8.75
N GLY A 135 8.16 10.92 7.75
CA GLY A 135 8.86 11.26 6.51
C GLY A 135 8.06 12.15 5.58
N VAL A 136 6.81 11.81 5.30
CA VAL A 136 5.98 12.53 4.31
C VAL A 136 5.21 13.66 4.97
N VAL A 137 4.55 13.42 6.09
CA VAL A 137 3.76 14.43 6.78
C VAL A 137 4.66 15.39 7.56
N GLY A 138 5.64 14.86 8.32
CA GLY A 138 6.55 15.66 9.13
C GLY A 138 7.47 16.53 8.28
N ALA A 139 8.18 15.94 7.31
CA ALA A 139 9.10 16.68 6.46
C ALA A 139 8.40 17.47 5.34
N GLY A 140 7.28 16.95 4.80
CA GLY A 140 6.58 17.60 3.69
C GLY A 140 5.64 18.74 4.11
N ILE A 141 5.06 18.68 5.30
CA ILE A 141 4.06 19.67 5.76
C ILE A 141 4.63 20.66 6.78
N PHE A 142 5.51 20.19 7.69
CA PHE A 142 6.01 21.01 8.77
C PHE A 142 7.36 21.70 8.51
N GLN A 143 8.02 21.43 7.37
CA GLN A 143 9.26 22.11 6.96
C GLN A 143 9.06 23.17 5.87
N SER A 144 7.82 23.59 5.60
CA SER A 144 7.54 24.72 4.70
C SER A 144 7.37 26.02 5.47
#